data_42bb67ba9e23c397f779002ed9f17144
#
_entry.id   42bb67ba9e23c397f779002ed9f17144
#
_cell.length_a   1.000
_cell.length_b   1.000
_cell.length_c   1.000
_cell.angle_alpha   90.00
_cell.angle_beta   90.00
_cell.angle_gamma   90.00
#
_symmetry.space_group_name_H-M   'P 1'
#
loop_
_entity.id
_entity.type
_entity.pdbx_description
1 polymer ?
#
loop_
_entity_poly.entity_id
_entity_poly.type
_entity_poly.pdbx_seq_one_letter_code
_entity_poly.pdbx_strand_id
1 'polypeptide(L)'
;MKTMKFGIIGCGLMGREFASATLRWVHLKDEITKPEIIGVCDMNPASFEWFDKAFPNLKYHFTDYHDLLACEDIEAVYCAVPHVLHQQVYSDIINAGKHLMGEKPFGMDKAQNDAILEALKNHPEVFCRCASEFPFFPACQKVIEWAKSGKLGPVSYTHLTLPTI
;
A
#
# COMPACT_ATOMS: atom_id res chain seq x y z
N MET A 1 -4.78 -20.28 10.30
CA MET A 1 -4.86 -18.90 9.78
C MET A 1 -3.67 -18.70 8.83
N LYS A 2 -3.92 -18.23 7.61
CA LYS A 2 -2.86 -17.92 6.65
C LYS A 2 -2.13 -16.63 7.09
N THR A 3 -0.81 -16.59 6.96
CA THR A 3 0.01 -15.39 7.23
C THR A 3 0.47 -14.82 5.90
N MET A 4 0.49 -13.49 5.77
CA MET A 4 1.10 -12.77 4.66
C MET A 4 2.25 -11.94 5.22
N LYS A 5 3.44 -12.17 4.70
CA LYS A 5 4.68 -11.55 5.18
C LYS A 5 4.93 -10.22 4.44
N PHE A 6 4.95 -9.15 5.21
CA PHE A 6 5.12 -7.78 4.69
C PHE A 6 6.53 -7.25 4.91
N GLY A 7 7.02 -6.56 3.87
CA GLY A 7 8.08 -5.57 3.98
C GLY A 7 7.49 -4.15 4.01
N ILE A 8 8.17 -3.22 4.70
CA ILE A 8 7.82 -1.80 4.69
C ILE A 8 8.96 -1.02 4.05
N ILE A 9 8.66 -0.20 3.04
CA ILE A 9 9.61 0.77 2.47
C ILE A 9 9.17 2.17 2.90
N GLY A 10 10.01 2.85 3.68
CA GLY A 10 9.71 4.13 4.31
C GLY A 10 9.25 3.95 5.76
N CYS A 11 10.18 4.06 6.71
CA CYS A 11 9.98 3.86 8.15
C CYS A 11 9.54 5.13 8.90
N GLY A 12 9.04 6.13 8.16
CA GLY A 12 8.50 7.37 8.69
C GLY A 12 7.16 7.19 9.41
N LEU A 13 6.39 8.29 9.50
CA LEU A 13 5.08 8.30 10.18
C LEU A 13 4.13 7.27 9.57
N MET A 14 3.96 7.27 8.24
CA MET A 14 3.00 6.38 7.58
C MET A 14 3.43 4.90 7.67
N GLY A 15 4.75 4.61 7.59
CA GLY A 15 5.24 3.25 7.81
C GLY A 15 4.89 2.72 9.21
N ARG A 16 5.02 3.55 10.25
CA ARG A 16 4.63 3.20 11.63
C ARG A 16 3.11 3.09 11.80
N GLU A 17 2.33 3.95 11.14
CA GLU A 17 0.86 3.86 11.16
C GLU A 17 0.37 2.54 10.55
N PHE A 18 0.88 2.17 9.38
CA PHE A 18 0.57 0.87 8.78
C PHE A 18 0.96 -0.28 9.69
N ALA A 19 2.20 -0.26 10.21
CA ALA A 19 2.69 -1.29 11.11
C ALA A 19 1.80 -1.43 12.35
N SER A 20 1.40 -0.31 12.97
CA SER A 20 0.45 -0.30 14.10
C SER A 20 -0.91 -0.89 13.73
N ALA A 21 -1.40 -0.60 12.53
CA ALA A 21 -2.67 -1.15 12.04
C ALA A 21 -2.62 -2.68 11.88
N THR A 22 -1.48 -3.25 11.50
CA THR A 22 -1.32 -4.71 11.36
C THR A 22 -1.46 -5.46 12.68
N LEU A 23 -1.31 -4.81 13.83
CA LEU A 23 -1.50 -5.42 15.14
C LEU A 23 -2.98 -5.53 15.57
N ARG A 24 -3.89 -4.88 14.86
CA ARG A 24 -5.32 -4.82 15.22
C ARG A 24 -6.15 -6.00 14.70
N TRP A 25 -5.58 -6.94 13.96
CA TRP A 25 -6.30 -8.11 13.45
C TRP A 25 -6.86 -9.01 14.55
N VAL A 26 -6.25 -9.00 15.74
CA VAL A 26 -6.56 -9.92 16.87
C VAL A 26 -8.00 -9.82 17.38
N HIS A 27 -8.70 -8.70 17.18
CA HIS A 27 -10.08 -8.53 17.61
C HIS A 27 -11.12 -8.86 16.52
N LEU A 28 -10.67 -9.19 15.32
CA LEU A 28 -11.57 -9.59 14.25
C LEU A 28 -12.10 -11.00 14.51
N LYS A 29 -13.40 -11.22 14.26
CA LYS A 29 -14.09 -12.49 14.52
C LYS A 29 -13.97 -13.47 13.35
N ASP A 30 -13.82 -12.93 12.14
CA ASP A 30 -13.74 -13.74 10.93
C ASP A 30 -12.31 -14.26 10.71
N GLU A 31 -12.20 -15.41 10.05
CA GLU A 31 -10.90 -15.89 9.61
C GLU A 31 -10.34 -14.97 8.51
N ILE A 32 -9.24 -14.31 8.85
CA ILE A 32 -8.53 -13.41 7.94
C ILE A 32 -7.11 -13.91 7.70
N THR A 33 -6.50 -13.42 6.65
CA THR A 33 -5.05 -13.53 6.49
C THR A 33 -4.36 -12.59 7.48
N LYS A 34 -3.53 -13.14 8.36
CA LYS A 34 -2.76 -12.37 9.33
C LYS A 34 -1.63 -11.62 8.64
N PRO A 35 -1.55 -10.29 8.72
CA PRO A 35 -0.36 -9.57 8.29
C PRO A 35 0.77 -9.76 9.30
N GLU A 36 1.98 -9.97 8.82
CA GLU A 36 3.19 -10.08 9.65
C GLU A 36 4.30 -9.22 9.04
N ILE A 37 4.77 -8.24 9.80
CA ILE A 37 5.90 -7.40 9.38
C ILE A 37 7.19 -8.17 9.69
N ILE A 38 7.95 -8.51 8.64
CA ILE A 38 9.20 -9.26 8.77
C ILE A 38 10.41 -8.49 8.27
N GLY A 39 10.22 -7.40 7.53
CA GLY A 39 11.31 -6.58 7.01
C GLY A 39 10.94 -5.11 6.93
N VAL A 40 11.93 -4.25 7.10
CA VAL A 40 11.80 -2.80 6.97
C VAL A 40 12.95 -2.24 6.14
N CYS A 41 12.68 -1.17 5.39
CA CYS A 41 13.65 -0.48 4.58
C CYS A 41 13.53 1.04 4.75
N ASP A 42 14.65 1.68 5.08
CA ASP A 42 14.78 3.14 5.11
C ASP A 42 16.25 3.53 4.92
N MET A 43 16.52 4.61 4.20
CA MET A 43 17.90 5.12 4.05
C MET A 43 18.52 5.57 5.37
N ASN A 44 17.70 5.87 6.38
CA ASN A 44 18.15 6.21 7.73
C ASN A 44 17.99 5.03 8.69
N PRO A 45 19.07 4.30 9.04
CA PRO A 45 18.98 3.15 9.94
C PRO A 45 18.43 3.46 11.34
N ALA A 46 18.51 4.70 11.80
CA ALA A 46 17.96 5.09 13.10
C ALA A 46 16.42 4.95 13.16
N SER A 47 15.74 4.92 12.00
CA SER A 47 14.30 4.71 11.92
C SER A 47 13.87 3.27 12.27
N PHE A 48 14.78 2.31 12.30
CA PHE A 48 14.48 0.90 12.60
C PHE A 48 14.20 0.66 14.09
N GLU A 49 14.78 1.44 14.99
CA GLU A 49 14.68 1.24 16.43
C GLU A 49 13.24 1.09 16.95
N TRP A 50 12.32 1.88 16.40
CA TRP A 50 10.91 1.78 16.75
C TRP A 50 10.30 0.45 16.33
N PHE A 51 10.65 -0.03 15.14
CA PHE A 51 10.15 -1.31 14.61
C PHE A 51 10.71 -2.49 15.41
N ASP A 52 11.98 -2.46 15.78
CA ASP A 52 12.62 -3.51 16.60
C ASP A 52 11.92 -3.68 17.95
N LYS A 53 11.53 -2.54 18.56
CA LYS A 53 10.80 -2.56 19.83
C LYS A 53 9.36 -3.07 19.71
N ALA A 54 8.72 -2.78 18.58
CA ALA A 54 7.29 -3.07 18.39
C ALA A 54 7.04 -4.46 17.77
N PHE A 55 7.98 -5.00 17.00
CA PHE A 55 7.82 -6.21 16.22
C PHE A 55 8.92 -7.24 16.51
N PRO A 56 8.73 -8.12 17.50
CA PRO A 56 9.77 -9.09 17.91
C PRO A 56 10.11 -10.13 16.83
N ASN A 57 9.26 -10.27 15.81
CA ASN A 57 9.49 -11.16 14.67
C ASN A 57 10.14 -10.46 13.47
N LEU A 58 10.52 -9.19 13.60
CA LEU A 58 11.24 -8.47 12.56
C LEU A 58 12.60 -9.12 12.31
N LYS A 59 12.86 -9.51 11.06
CA LYS A 59 14.05 -10.27 10.70
C LYS A 59 15.05 -9.47 9.89
N TYR A 60 14.54 -8.56 9.06
CA TYR A 60 15.32 -7.93 8.01
C TYR A 60 15.28 -6.41 8.10
N HIS A 61 16.47 -5.82 7.96
CA HIS A 61 16.67 -4.37 7.88
C HIS A 61 17.45 -4.06 6.61
N PHE A 62 16.89 -3.21 5.78
CA PHE A 62 17.49 -2.83 4.50
C PHE A 62 17.67 -1.31 4.44
N THR A 63 18.77 -0.85 3.86
CA THR A 63 18.99 0.57 3.55
C THR A 63 18.77 0.86 2.06
N ASP A 64 18.73 -0.19 1.23
CA ASP A 64 18.32 -0.15 -0.17
C ASP A 64 17.05 -1.00 -0.37
N TYR A 65 16.02 -0.42 -0.98
CA TYR A 65 14.77 -1.15 -1.20
C TYR A 65 14.89 -2.29 -2.23
N HIS A 66 15.89 -2.25 -3.11
CA HIS A 66 16.14 -3.35 -4.04
C HIS A 66 16.53 -4.63 -3.30
N ASP A 67 17.28 -4.52 -2.21
CA ASP A 67 17.62 -5.66 -1.36
C ASP A 67 16.37 -6.22 -0.66
N LEU A 68 15.44 -5.35 -0.24
CA LEU A 68 14.15 -5.79 0.28
C LEU A 68 13.35 -6.53 -0.79
N LEU A 69 13.33 -6.03 -2.04
CA LEU A 69 12.61 -6.67 -3.15
C LEU A 69 13.22 -8.03 -3.54
N ALA A 70 14.52 -8.20 -3.38
CA ALA A 70 15.22 -9.45 -3.62
C ALA A 70 14.97 -10.51 -2.51
N CYS A 71 14.43 -10.12 -1.37
CA CYS A 71 14.15 -11.03 -0.26
C CYS A 71 12.94 -11.92 -0.58
N GLU A 72 13.18 -13.22 -0.77
CA GLU A 72 12.12 -14.19 -1.13
C GLU A 72 11.08 -14.38 -0.02
N ASP A 73 11.44 -14.16 1.25
CA ASP A 73 10.53 -14.28 2.38
C ASP A 73 9.41 -13.22 2.37
N ILE A 74 9.61 -12.08 1.70
CA ILE A 74 8.65 -10.98 1.65
C ILE A 74 7.68 -11.22 0.48
N GLU A 75 6.38 -11.30 0.79
CA GLU A 75 5.30 -11.54 -0.19
C GLU A 75 4.64 -10.23 -0.65
N ALA A 76 4.52 -9.28 0.26
CA ALA A 76 3.85 -8.00 0.03
C ALA A 76 4.65 -6.84 0.59
N VAL A 77 4.51 -5.68 -0.04
CA VAL A 77 5.21 -4.45 0.37
C VAL A 77 4.20 -3.35 0.65
N TYR A 78 4.32 -2.74 1.82
CA TYR A 78 3.75 -1.42 2.06
C TYR A 78 4.79 -0.35 1.75
N CYS A 79 4.44 0.60 0.90
CA CYS A 79 5.38 1.62 0.44
C CYS A 79 4.89 3.04 0.79
N ALA A 80 5.69 3.76 1.57
CA ALA A 80 5.42 5.11 2.07
C ALA A 80 6.63 6.04 1.87
N VAL A 81 7.17 6.04 0.67
CA VAL A 81 8.26 6.94 0.25
C VAL A 81 7.72 8.32 -0.13
N PRO A 82 8.58 9.35 -0.31
CA PRO A 82 8.16 10.64 -0.88
C PRO A 82 7.46 10.47 -2.23
N HIS A 83 6.42 11.26 -2.49
CA HIS A 83 5.52 11.12 -3.64
C HIS A 83 6.23 11.11 -4.99
N VAL A 84 7.32 11.86 -5.13
CA VAL A 84 8.12 11.93 -6.37
C VAL A 84 8.77 10.58 -6.75
N LEU A 85 8.89 9.66 -5.80
CA LEU A 85 9.46 8.33 -6.00
C LEU A 85 8.40 7.26 -6.25
N HIS A 86 7.10 7.55 -6.10
CA HIS A 86 6.04 6.56 -6.17
C HIS A 86 6.07 5.77 -7.47
N GLN A 87 6.13 6.46 -8.62
CA GLN A 87 6.09 5.78 -9.92
C GLN A 87 7.23 4.77 -10.06
N GLN A 88 8.46 5.16 -9.71
CA GLN A 88 9.62 4.28 -9.84
C GLN A 88 9.51 3.11 -8.87
N VAL A 89 9.36 3.41 -7.57
CA VAL A 89 9.39 2.38 -6.52
C VAL A 89 8.20 1.42 -6.64
N TYR A 90 7.00 1.92 -7.00
CA TYR A 90 5.84 1.06 -7.20
C TYR A 90 6.01 0.13 -8.39
N SER A 91 6.53 0.64 -9.51
CA SER A 91 6.83 -0.19 -10.69
C SER A 91 7.87 -1.26 -10.36
N ASP A 92 8.90 -0.93 -9.59
CA ASP A 92 9.94 -1.88 -9.19
C ASP A 92 9.39 -2.97 -8.26
N ILE A 93 8.52 -2.62 -7.29
CA ILE A 93 7.84 -3.59 -6.43
C ILE A 93 7.00 -4.55 -7.25
N ILE A 94 6.22 -4.03 -8.20
CA ILE A 94 5.36 -4.83 -9.09
C ILE A 94 6.21 -5.75 -9.97
N ASN A 95 7.27 -5.21 -10.60
CA ASN A 95 8.18 -5.97 -11.46
C ASN A 95 8.96 -7.06 -10.69
N ALA A 96 9.16 -6.88 -9.38
CA ALA A 96 9.71 -7.91 -8.50
C ALA A 96 8.68 -8.99 -8.11
N GLY A 97 7.45 -8.93 -8.62
CA GLY A 97 6.38 -9.87 -8.33
C GLY A 97 5.81 -9.76 -6.91
N LYS A 98 6.06 -8.66 -6.21
CA LYS A 98 5.56 -8.44 -4.84
C LYS A 98 4.20 -7.74 -4.89
N HIS A 99 3.28 -8.17 -4.03
CA HIS A 99 2.02 -7.42 -3.83
C HIS A 99 2.31 -6.04 -3.27
N LEU A 100 1.58 -5.03 -3.72
CA LEU A 100 1.80 -3.63 -3.33
C LEU A 100 0.59 -3.01 -2.64
N MET A 101 0.83 -2.42 -1.48
CA MET A 101 -0.03 -1.41 -0.88
C MET A 101 0.74 -0.09 -0.85
N GLY A 102 0.49 0.79 -1.83
CA GLY A 102 1.22 2.04 -2.01
C GLY A 102 0.46 3.23 -1.46
N GLU A 103 1.16 4.18 -0.84
CA GLU A 103 0.55 5.40 -0.31
C GLU A 103 -0.02 6.31 -1.41
N LYS A 104 -0.96 7.14 -0.98
CA LYS A 104 -1.55 8.17 -1.84
C LYS A 104 -0.61 9.39 -1.97
N PRO A 105 -0.63 10.11 -3.12
CA PRO A 105 -1.32 9.78 -4.37
C PRO A 105 -0.64 8.58 -5.05
N PHE A 106 -1.35 7.80 -5.84
CA PHE A 106 -0.79 6.62 -6.49
C PHE A 106 0.35 7.00 -7.46
N GLY A 107 0.10 7.97 -8.34
CA GLY A 107 1.09 8.73 -9.08
C GLY A 107 0.78 10.22 -8.98
N MET A 108 1.74 11.08 -9.21
CA MET A 108 1.58 12.53 -9.13
C MET A 108 0.80 13.12 -10.31
N ASP A 109 0.80 12.42 -11.44
CA ASP A 109 0.11 12.80 -12.66
C ASP A 109 -0.38 11.58 -13.44
N LYS A 110 -1.04 11.84 -14.58
CA LYS A 110 -1.54 10.77 -15.45
C LYS A 110 -0.42 9.89 -16.00
N ALA A 111 0.70 10.47 -16.41
CA ALA A 111 1.79 9.72 -17.02
C ALA A 111 2.41 8.72 -16.03
N GLN A 112 2.61 9.15 -14.79
CA GLN A 112 3.09 8.27 -13.71
C GLN A 112 2.09 7.16 -13.38
N ASN A 113 0.78 7.48 -13.32
CA ASN A 113 -0.25 6.47 -13.13
C ASN A 113 -0.28 5.45 -14.28
N ASP A 114 -0.20 5.91 -15.54
CA ASP A 114 -0.17 5.03 -16.70
C ASP A 114 1.04 4.08 -16.68
N ALA A 115 2.21 4.56 -16.24
CA ALA A 115 3.42 3.74 -16.12
C ALA A 115 3.27 2.64 -15.05
N ILE A 116 2.69 2.95 -13.89
CA ILE A 116 2.43 1.96 -12.83
C ILE A 116 1.40 0.92 -13.32
N LEU A 117 0.34 1.36 -13.99
CA LEU A 117 -0.68 0.49 -14.56
C LEU A 117 -0.13 -0.42 -15.65
N GLU A 118 0.84 0.05 -16.43
CA GLU A 118 1.51 -0.78 -17.44
C GLU A 118 2.36 -1.88 -16.79
N ALA A 119 3.08 -1.57 -15.70
CA ALA A 119 3.77 -2.59 -14.92
C ALA A 119 2.79 -3.66 -14.40
N LEU A 120 1.62 -3.26 -13.89
CA LEU A 120 0.59 -4.18 -13.43
C LEU A 120 0.01 -5.08 -14.54
N LYS A 121 -0.13 -4.59 -15.75
CA LYS A 121 -0.60 -5.42 -16.88
C LYS A 121 0.36 -6.56 -17.19
N ASN A 122 1.67 -6.34 -17.00
CA ASN A 122 2.70 -7.34 -17.21
C ASN A 122 2.83 -8.34 -16.06
N HIS A 123 2.23 -8.03 -14.90
CA HIS A 123 2.26 -8.84 -13.67
C HIS A 123 0.85 -9.07 -13.11
N PRO A 124 -0.01 -9.82 -13.82
CA PRO A 124 -1.41 -10.03 -13.42
C PRO A 124 -1.58 -10.82 -12.10
N GLU A 125 -0.53 -11.48 -11.64
CA GLU A 125 -0.48 -12.17 -10.35
C GLU A 125 -0.31 -11.21 -9.17
N VAL A 126 0.15 -9.98 -9.42
CA VAL A 126 0.39 -8.99 -8.38
C VAL A 126 -0.90 -8.29 -7.99
N PHE A 127 -1.25 -8.36 -6.72
CA PHE A 127 -2.30 -7.51 -6.16
C PHE A 127 -1.71 -6.15 -5.81
N CYS A 128 -2.28 -5.09 -6.37
CA CYS A 128 -1.86 -3.72 -6.10
C CYS A 128 -3.02 -2.87 -5.63
N ARG A 129 -2.78 -2.06 -4.61
CA ARG A 129 -3.78 -1.16 -4.05
C ARG A 129 -3.18 0.16 -3.58
N CYS A 130 -3.87 1.25 -3.86
CA CYS A 130 -3.60 2.53 -3.20
C CYS A 130 -4.12 2.51 -1.76
N ALA A 131 -3.31 2.95 -0.82
CA ALA A 131 -3.63 3.04 0.62
C ALA A 131 -4.54 4.24 0.90
N SER A 132 -5.76 4.18 0.35
CA SER A 132 -6.82 5.15 0.61
C SER A 132 -7.92 4.49 1.43
N GLU A 133 -8.23 5.05 2.58
CA GLU A 133 -9.26 4.54 3.50
C GLU A 133 -10.67 5.04 3.15
N PHE A 134 -10.79 6.16 2.42
CA PHE A 134 -12.07 6.78 2.08
C PHE A 134 -13.10 5.82 1.47
N PRO A 135 -12.74 4.91 0.53
CA PRO A 135 -13.70 3.98 -0.04
C PRO A 135 -14.36 3.04 0.99
N PHE A 136 -13.79 2.93 2.19
CA PHE A 136 -14.30 2.03 3.24
C PHE A 136 -15.18 2.73 4.27
N PHE A 137 -15.21 4.06 4.29
CA PHE A 137 -16.10 4.78 5.20
C PHE A 137 -17.57 4.54 4.81
N PRO A 138 -18.46 4.21 5.77
CA PRO A 138 -19.86 3.89 5.49
C PRO A 138 -20.57 4.98 4.68
N ALA A 139 -20.30 6.26 4.99
CA ALA A 139 -20.86 7.38 4.24
C ALA A 139 -20.38 7.41 2.77
N CYS A 140 -19.08 7.16 2.53
CA CYS A 140 -18.53 7.10 1.18
C CYS A 140 -19.10 5.92 0.39
N GLN A 141 -19.23 4.75 1.03
CA GLN A 141 -19.86 3.57 0.42
C GLN A 141 -21.31 3.87 0.01
N LYS A 142 -22.06 4.60 0.86
CA LYS A 142 -23.43 4.98 0.55
C LYS A 142 -23.52 5.96 -0.63
N VAL A 143 -22.63 6.92 -0.71
CA VAL A 143 -22.55 7.84 -1.85
C VAL A 143 -22.19 7.09 -3.15
N ILE A 144 -21.24 6.16 -3.08
CA ILE A 144 -20.86 5.31 -4.23
C ILE A 144 -22.06 4.46 -4.70
N GLU A 145 -22.82 3.87 -3.78
CA GLU A 145 -24.04 3.11 -4.08
C GLU A 145 -25.07 4.00 -4.80
N TRP A 146 -25.31 5.22 -4.29
CA TRP A 146 -26.26 6.14 -4.92
C TRP A 146 -25.80 6.60 -6.31
N ALA A 147 -24.50 6.87 -6.48
CA ALA A 147 -23.95 7.22 -7.79
C ALA A 147 -24.16 6.07 -8.80
N LYS A 148 -23.80 4.83 -8.41
CA LYS A 148 -23.93 3.64 -9.26
C LYS A 148 -25.40 3.29 -9.59
N SER A 149 -26.33 3.53 -8.68
CA SER A 149 -27.76 3.26 -8.88
C SER A 149 -28.50 4.32 -9.71
N GLY A 150 -27.82 5.39 -10.11
CA GLY A 150 -28.44 6.52 -10.81
C GLY A 150 -29.32 7.40 -9.92
N LYS A 151 -29.37 7.16 -8.61
CA LYS A 151 -30.23 7.90 -7.67
C LYS A 151 -29.88 9.38 -7.59
N LEU A 152 -28.63 9.74 -7.90
CA LEU A 152 -28.16 11.13 -7.93
C LEU A 152 -28.48 11.84 -9.26
N GLY A 153 -29.12 11.13 -10.22
CA GLY A 153 -29.41 11.65 -11.55
C GLY A 153 -28.19 11.74 -12.46
N PRO A 154 -28.34 12.27 -13.67
CA PRO A 154 -27.22 12.50 -14.56
C PRO A 154 -26.28 13.54 -13.93
N VAL A 155 -24.98 13.21 -13.89
CA VAL A 155 -23.97 14.12 -13.37
C VAL A 155 -23.80 15.27 -14.36
N SER A 156 -24.39 16.44 -14.04
CA SER A 156 -24.01 17.68 -14.70
C SER A 156 -22.80 18.26 -14.00
N TYR A 157 -21.77 18.48 -14.78
CA TYR A 157 -20.46 18.96 -14.33
C TYR A 157 -20.54 20.34 -13.68
N THR A 158 -20.05 20.48 -12.47
CA THR A 158 -19.68 21.76 -11.87
C THR A 158 -18.33 21.61 -11.15
N HIS A 159 -17.27 22.14 -11.74
CA HIS A 159 -15.99 22.53 -11.16
C HIS A 159 -15.16 21.55 -10.28
N LEU A 160 -15.47 20.30 -10.11
CA LEU A 160 -14.64 19.32 -9.43
C LEU A 160 -14.27 18.21 -10.41
N THR A 161 -13.07 18.25 -10.95
CA THR A 161 -12.43 17.07 -11.52
C THR A 161 -12.01 16.15 -10.39
N LEU A 162 -12.88 15.22 -10.03
CA LEU A 162 -12.44 14.04 -9.30
C LEU A 162 -11.73 13.14 -10.31
N PRO A 163 -10.48 12.73 -10.03
CA PRO A 163 -9.85 11.72 -10.87
C PRO A 163 -10.74 10.49 -10.87
N THR A 164 -11.16 10.10 -12.05
CA THR A 164 -11.89 8.83 -12.25
C THR A 164 -10.90 7.70 -12.01
N ILE A 165 -11.12 6.95 -10.96
CA ILE A 165 -10.41 5.70 -10.70
C ILE A 165 -11.11 4.58 -11.47
#